data_321fc2867b1a1f30095b3768781b98ec
#
_entry.id   321fc2867b1a1f30095b3768781b98ec
#
_cell.length_a   1.000
_cell.length_b   1.000
_cell.length_c   1.000
_cell.angle_alpha   90.00
_cell.angle_beta   90.00
_cell.angle_gamma   90.00
#
_symmetry.space_group_name_H-M   'P 1'
#
loop_
_entity.id
_entity.type
_entity.pdbx_description
1 polymer ?
#
loop_
_entity_poly.entity_id
_entity_poly.type
_entity_poly.pdbx_seq_one_letter_code
_entity_poly.pdbx_strand_id
1 'polypeptide(L)'
;MWSMYKNTRVNIAITAASLVTFAIALWLVRSQETVDDVSYMKAMIPHHSIAIMTSERAHIKDPEVRKLADGIIDAQVREIAQMKAMIARLEQHPTAADAPDLASYRDRQVAPPPPQTDQSTGIDTLQPIK
;
A
#
# COMPACT_ATOMS: atom_id res chain seq x y z
N MET A 1 31.19 29.71 0.90
CA MET A 1 30.82 29.17 -0.44
C MET A 1 30.03 30.15 -1.32
N TRP A 2 29.58 31.26 -0.83
CA TRP A 2 28.83 32.27 -1.63
C TRP A 2 29.70 33.11 -2.57
N SER A 3 31.00 33.01 -2.49
CA SER A 3 31.94 33.84 -3.26
C SER A 3 32.29 33.29 -4.66
N MET A 4 31.83 32.08 -5.01
CA MET A 4 32.19 31.41 -6.24
C MET A 4 31.35 31.86 -7.47
N TYR A 5 30.20 32.42 -7.26
CA TYR A 5 29.34 32.96 -8.32
C TYR A 5 29.11 34.45 -8.14
N LYS A 6 29.87 35.27 -8.88
CA LYS A 6 29.77 36.75 -8.85
C LYS A 6 28.47 37.30 -9.48
N ASN A 7 27.65 36.42 -10.10
CA ASN A 7 26.43 36.88 -10.79
C ASN A 7 25.18 36.59 -9.96
N THR A 8 24.71 37.57 -9.23
CA THR A 8 23.52 37.52 -8.37
C THR A 8 22.27 37.04 -9.14
N ARG A 9 22.11 37.42 -10.41
CA ARG A 9 20.96 37.02 -11.23
C ARG A 9 20.96 35.51 -11.51
N VAL A 10 22.12 34.96 -11.77
CA VAL A 10 22.28 33.49 -11.98
C VAL A 10 21.99 32.73 -10.68
N ASN A 11 22.49 33.22 -9.55
CA ASN A 11 22.23 32.59 -8.25
C ASN A 11 20.74 32.60 -7.88
N ILE A 12 20.07 33.72 -8.12
CA ILE A 12 18.60 33.80 -7.90
C ILE A 12 17.87 32.82 -8.83
N ALA A 13 18.23 32.76 -10.10
CA ALA A 13 17.62 31.85 -11.07
C ALA A 13 17.78 30.37 -10.66
N ILE A 14 19.00 29.97 -10.24
CA ILE A 14 19.27 28.62 -9.77
C ILE A 14 18.45 28.29 -8.51
N THR A 15 18.43 29.22 -7.54
CA THR A 15 17.66 29.03 -6.31
C THR A 15 16.16 28.90 -6.60
N ALA A 16 15.61 29.77 -7.44
CA ALA A 16 14.21 29.73 -7.82
C ALA A 16 13.87 28.40 -8.56
N ALA A 17 14.69 27.99 -9.51
CA ALA A 17 14.52 26.72 -10.23
C ALA A 17 14.57 25.52 -9.27
N SER A 18 15.49 25.51 -8.31
CA SER A 18 15.60 24.45 -7.29
C SER A 18 14.35 24.37 -6.40
N LEU A 19 13.82 25.52 -5.96
CA LEU A 19 12.60 25.57 -5.15
C LEU A 19 11.38 25.08 -5.92
N VAL A 20 11.23 25.46 -7.18
CA VAL A 20 10.15 24.97 -8.05
C VAL A 20 10.25 23.46 -8.27
N THR A 21 11.44 22.97 -8.59
CA THR A 21 11.68 21.53 -8.76
C THR A 21 11.35 20.75 -7.48
N PHE A 22 11.78 21.26 -6.33
CA PHE A 22 11.49 20.65 -5.04
C PHE A 22 9.98 20.62 -4.74
N ALA A 23 9.28 21.72 -5.01
CA ALA A 23 7.84 21.81 -4.82
C ALA A 23 7.07 20.83 -5.70
N ILE A 24 7.46 20.69 -6.98
CA ILE A 24 6.88 19.71 -7.91
C ILE A 24 7.14 18.28 -7.43
N ALA A 25 8.38 17.97 -7.05
CA ALA A 25 8.74 16.65 -6.55
C ALA A 25 7.95 16.28 -5.28
N LEU A 26 7.83 17.24 -4.34
CA LEU A 26 7.06 17.05 -3.12
C LEU A 26 5.56 16.84 -3.42
N TRP A 27 5.00 17.60 -4.35
CA TRP A 27 3.62 17.44 -4.78
C TRP A 27 3.38 16.06 -5.40
N LEU A 28 4.25 15.60 -6.32
CA LEU A 28 4.16 14.27 -6.92
C LEU A 28 4.22 13.15 -5.89
N VAL A 29 5.12 13.26 -4.91
CA VAL A 29 5.24 12.26 -3.83
C VAL A 29 3.99 12.23 -2.95
N ARG A 30 3.37 13.38 -2.71
CA ARG A 30 2.17 13.46 -1.85
C ARG A 30 0.87 13.10 -2.57
N SER A 31 0.76 13.40 -3.86
CA SER A 31 -0.45 13.12 -4.63
C SER A 31 -0.61 11.64 -4.96
N GLN A 32 0.49 10.90 -5.11
CA GLN A 32 0.53 9.49 -5.53
C GLN A 32 -0.29 9.17 -6.79
N GLU A 33 -0.58 10.16 -7.61
CA GLU A 33 -1.41 10.01 -8.83
C GLU A 33 -0.85 9.02 -9.86
N THR A 34 0.45 8.70 -9.75
CA THR A 34 1.14 7.76 -10.64
C THR A 34 1.20 6.34 -10.10
N VAL A 35 0.60 6.07 -8.93
CA VAL A 35 0.65 4.76 -8.29
C VAL A 35 -0.64 4.01 -8.58
N ASP A 36 -0.59 3.15 -9.60
CA ASP A 36 -1.65 2.18 -9.90
C ASP A 36 -1.52 0.90 -9.05
N ASP A 37 -2.50 -0.01 -9.16
CA ASP A 37 -2.56 -1.26 -8.40
C ASP A 37 -1.30 -2.11 -8.57
N VAL A 38 -0.77 -2.22 -9.79
CA VAL A 38 0.42 -3.04 -10.08
C VAL A 38 1.68 -2.38 -9.54
N SER A 39 1.82 -1.07 -9.72
CA SER A 39 2.96 -0.29 -9.19
C SER A 39 3.00 -0.31 -7.67
N TYR A 40 1.83 -0.21 -7.02
CA TYR A 40 1.70 -0.35 -5.57
C TYR A 40 2.22 -1.70 -5.09
N MET A 41 1.74 -2.80 -5.67
CA MET A 41 2.18 -4.14 -5.26
C MET A 41 3.65 -4.40 -5.57
N LYS A 42 4.16 -3.94 -6.71
CA LYS A 42 5.59 -4.04 -7.05
C LYS A 42 6.49 -3.29 -6.07
N ALA A 43 6.03 -2.17 -5.53
CA ALA A 43 6.75 -1.43 -4.49
C ALA A 43 6.66 -2.11 -3.11
N MET A 44 5.52 -2.75 -2.79
CA MET A 44 5.31 -3.42 -1.51
C MET A 44 6.07 -4.73 -1.36
N ILE A 45 6.31 -5.48 -2.44
CA ILE A 45 7.05 -6.76 -2.39
C ILE A 45 8.45 -6.61 -1.78
N PRO A 46 9.34 -5.69 -2.24
CA PRO A 46 10.63 -5.49 -1.59
C PRO A 46 10.51 -4.99 -0.15
N HIS A 47 9.51 -4.19 0.16
CA HIS A 47 9.26 -3.72 1.52
C HIS A 47 8.94 -4.89 2.47
N HIS A 48 8.09 -5.82 2.06
CA HIS A 48 7.79 -7.05 2.80
C HIS A 48 9.02 -7.96 2.90
N SER A 49 9.83 -8.06 1.85
CA SER A 49 11.07 -8.85 1.86
C SER A 49 12.09 -8.31 2.87
N ILE A 50 12.16 -7.01 3.05
CA ILE A 50 13.02 -6.39 4.09
C ILE A 50 12.54 -6.78 5.50
N ALA A 51 11.23 -6.80 5.74
CA ALA A 51 10.67 -7.22 7.02
C ALA A 51 11.01 -8.69 7.36
N ILE A 52 10.94 -9.60 6.39
CA ILE A 52 11.37 -11.00 6.53
C ILE A 52 12.85 -11.05 6.89
N MET A 53 13.71 -10.43 6.10
CA MET A 53 15.16 -10.45 6.31
C MET A 53 15.55 -9.86 7.67
N THR A 54 14.91 -8.79 8.11
CA THR A 54 15.16 -8.17 9.41
C THR A 54 14.74 -9.11 10.54
N SER A 55 13.58 -9.74 10.43
CA SER A 55 13.06 -10.67 11.45
C SER A 55 13.90 -11.95 11.57
N GLU A 56 14.42 -12.47 10.45
CA GLU A 56 15.30 -13.64 10.45
C GLU A 56 16.68 -13.35 11.02
N ARG A 57 17.26 -12.19 10.72
CA ARG A 57 18.62 -11.81 11.14
C ARG A 57 18.69 -11.20 12.52
N ALA A 58 17.57 -10.86 13.14
CA ALA A 58 17.54 -10.27 14.46
C ALA A 58 18.00 -11.27 15.53
N HIS A 59 18.88 -10.84 16.40
CA HIS A 59 19.35 -11.61 17.56
C HIS A 59 18.34 -11.55 18.73
N ILE A 60 17.16 -12.13 18.52
CA ILE A 60 16.05 -12.12 19.46
C ILE A 60 16.30 -13.17 20.54
N LYS A 61 16.27 -12.76 21.81
CA LYS A 61 16.48 -13.63 22.98
C LYS A 61 15.20 -13.94 23.73
N ASP A 62 14.20 -13.10 23.60
CA ASP A 62 12.90 -13.31 24.23
C ASP A 62 12.01 -14.24 23.39
N PRO A 63 11.45 -15.32 23.99
CA PRO A 63 10.65 -16.30 23.27
C PRO A 63 9.34 -15.73 22.69
N GLU A 64 8.70 -14.78 23.36
CA GLU A 64 7.46 -14.15 22.88
C GLU A 64 7.73 -13.24 21.68
N VAL A 65 8.83 -12.47 21.77
CA VAL A 65 9.30 -11.65 20.65
C VAL A 65 9.70 -12.52 19.44
N ARG A 66 10.35 -13.67 19.69
CA ARG A 66 10.69 -14.61 18.61
C ARG A 66 9.43 -15.16 17.94
N LYS A 67 8.45 -15.60 18.72
CA LYS A 67 7.15 -16.08 18.20
C LYS A 67 6.42 -15.03 17.38
N LEU A 68 6.44 -13.77 17.84
CA LEU A 68 5.86 -12.66 17.08
C LEU A 68 6.60 -12.46 15.74
N ALA A 69 7.94 -12.47 15.76
CA ALA A 69 8.75 -12.29 14.55
C ALA A 69 8.52 -13.43 13.53
N ASP A 70 8.39 -14.67 14.00
CA ASP A 70 8.06 -15.82 13.13
C ASP A 70 6.67 -15.67 12.51
N GLY A 71 5.69 -15.20 13.27
CA GLY A 71 4.35 -14.87 12.75
C GLY A 71 4.37 -13.76 11.70
N ILE A 72 5.23 -12.75 11.88
CA ILE A 72 5.45 -11.70 10.87
C ILE A 72 6.04 -12.29 9.59
N ILE A 73 7.06 -13.14 9.70
CA ILE A 73 7.68 -13.81 8.54
C ILE A 73 6.62 -14.59 7.75
N ASP A 74 5.83 -15.43 8.40
CA ASP A 74 4.78 -16.22 7.76
C ASP A 74 3.74 -15.35 7.05
N ALA A 75 3.32 -14.26 7.68
CA ALA A 75 2.38 -13.32 7.10
C ALA A 75 2.96 -12.65 5.83
N GLN A 76 4.19 -12.15 5.92
CA GLN A 76 4.86 -11.45 4.83
C GLN A 76 5.11 -12.39 3.62
N VAL A 77 5.48 -13.64 3.85
CA VAL A 77 5.65 -14.66 2.79
C VAL A 77 4.33 -14.89 2.05
N ARG A 78 3.22 -15.06 2.77
CA ARG A 78 1.89 -15.23 2.16
C ARG A 78 1.46 -13.99 1.37
N GLU A 79 1.67 -12.81 1.91
CA GLU A 79 1.31 -11.54 1.27
C GLU A 79 2.12 -11.29 0.00
N ILE A 80 3.42 -11.62 -0.02
CA ILE A 80 4.24 -11.55 -1.24
C ILE A 80 3.71 -12.50 -2.31
N ALA A 81 3.37 -13.72 -1.96
CA ALA A 81 2.80 -14.69 -2.90
C ALA A 81 1.46 -14.19 -3.47
N GLN A 82 0.60 -13.64 -2.62
CA GLN A 82 -0.67 -13.05 -3.02
C GLN A 82 -0.49 -11.85 -3.96
N MET A 83 0.42 -10.93 -3.64
CA MET A 83 0.72 -9.78 -4.50
C MET A 83 1.24 -10.23 -5.86
N LYS A 84 2.13 -11.21 -5.93
CA LYS A 84 2.62 -11.75 -7.21
C LYS A 84 1.51 -12.36 -8.06
N ALA A 85 0.58 -13.08 -7.45
CA ALA A 85 -0.57 -13.66 -8.14
C ALA A 85 -1.52 -12.56 -8.67
N MET A 86 -1.78 -11.51 -7.88
CA MET A 86 -2.58 -10.37 -8.30
C MET A 86 -1.93 -9.58 -9.43
N ILE A 87 -0.61 -9.35 -9.38
CA ILE A 87 0.13 -8.69 -10.45
C ILE A 87 -0.03 -9.48 -11.76
N ALA A 88 0.20 -10.79 -11.74
CA ALA A 88 0.06 -11.64 -12.92
C ALA A 88 -1.38 -11.59 -13.49
N ARG A 89 -2.40 -11.56 -12.62
CA ARG A 89 -3.79 -11.41 -13.05
C ARG A 89 -4.06 -10.06 -13.69
N LEU A 90 -3.60 -8.96 -13.07
CA LEU A 90 -3.85 -7.60 -13.55
C LEU A 90 -3.04 -7.26 -14.80
N GLU A 91 -1.88 -7.87 -15.00
CA GLU A 91 -1.13 -7.74 -16.25
C GLU A 91 -1.83 -8.44 -17.43
N GLN A 92 -2.61 -9.50 -17.17
CA GLN A 92 -3.44 -10.18 -18.19
C GLN A 92 -4.80 -9.51 -18.38
N HIS A 93 -5.38 -9.01 -17.30
CA HIS A 93 -6.71 -8.40 -17.26
C HIS A 93 -6.65 -7.09 -16.45
N PRO A 94 -6.15 -6.00 -17.04
CA PRO A 94 -6.02 -4.73 -16.35
C PRO A 94 -7.38 -4.17 -15.94
N THR A 95 -7.41 -3.51 -14.79
CA THR A 95 -8.56 -2.70 -14.36
C THR A 95 -8.75 -1.55 -15.35
N ALA A 96 -10.00 -1.18 -15.63
CA ALA A 96 -10.30 -0.05 -16.51
C ALA A 96 -9.68 1.24 -15.96
N ALA A 97 -9.07 2.06 -16.85
CA ALA A 97 -8.36 3.27 -16.44
C ALA A 97 -9.27 4.34 -15.82
N ASP A 98 -10.57 4.26 -16.09
CA ASP A 98 -11.62 5.15 -15.57
C ASP A 98 -12.37 4.54 -14.38
N ALA A 99 -11.94 3.37 -13.87
CA ALA A 99 -12.55 2.78 -12.70
C ALA A 99 -12.32 3.69 -11.47
N PRO A 100 -13.36 3.93 -10.66
CA PRO A 100 -13.24 4.77 -9.48
C PRO A 100 -12.35 4.12 -8.42
N ASP A 101 -11.61 4.94 -7.69
CA ASP A 101 -10.84 4.49 -6.54
C ASP A 101 -11.73 3.87 -5.47
N LEU A 102 -11.26 2.81 -4.86
CA LEU A 102 -11.94 2.17 -3.74
C LEU A 102 -11.62 2.90 -2.43
N ALA A 103 -12.64 2.99 -1.56
CA ALA A 103 -12.49 3.62 -0.26
C ALA A 103 -11.36 2.98 0.57
N SER A 104 -10.53 3.80 1.20
CA SER A 104 -9.44 3.35 2.06
C SER A 104 -9.96 2.59 3.28
N TYR A 105 -9.07 1.87 3.96
CA TYR A 105 -9.39 1.19 5.21
C TYR A 105 -9.94 2.14 6.28
N ARG A 106 -9.38 3.35 6.40
CA ARG A 106 -9.84 4.37 7.34
C ARG A 106 -11.25 4.86 7.02
N ASP A 107 -11.51 5.14 5.74
CA ASP A 107 -12.82 5.63 5.29
C ASP A 107 -13.91 4.60 5.55
N ARG A 108 -13.61 3.31 5.38
CA ARG A 108 -14.52 2.21 5.68
C ARG A 108 -14.80 2.01 7.17
N GLN A 109 -13.86 2.38 8.05
CA GLN A 109 -14.09 2.33 9.50
C GLN A 109 -14.96 3.47 10.02
N VAL A 110 -14.92 4.63 9.35
CA VAL A 110 -15.74 5.79 9.70
C VAL A 110 -17.15 5.66 9.13
N ALA A 111 -17.34 4.95 8.03
CA ALA A 111 -18.65 4.68 7.45
C ALA A 111 -19.47 3.75 8.38
N PRO A 112 -20.75 4.04 8.63
CA PRO A 112 -21.62 3.11 9.36
C PRO A 112 -21.65 1.76 8.62
N PRO A 113 -21.70 0.62 9.34
CA PRO A 113 -21.75 -0.69 8.70
C PRO A 113 -22.96 -0.73 7.74
N PRO A 114 -22.80 -1.35 6.55
CA PRO A 114 -23.89 -1.49 5.62
C PRO A 114 -25.08 -2.18 6.33
N PRO A 115 -26.32 -1.82 6.03
CA PRO A 115 -27.48 -2.46 6.62
C PRO A 115 -27.35 -3.96 6.42
N GLN A 116 -27.34 -4.70 7.53
CA GLN A 116 -27.34 -6.14 7.48
C GLN A 116 -28.66 -6.56 6.83
N THR A 117 -28.60 -7.01 5.59
CA THR A 117 -29.73 -7.70 4.99
C THR A 117 -29.93 -8.95 5.82
N ASP A 118 -31.03 -8.96 6.59
CA ASP A 118 -31.44 -10.06 7.40
C ASP A 118 -31.62 -11.29 6.50
N GLN A 119 -30.64 -12.19 6.50
CA GLN A 119 -30.73 -13.48 5.82
C GLN A 119 -31.50 -14.51 6.64
N SER A 120 -32.34 -14.07 7.60
CA SER A 120 -33.12 -14.97 8.46
C SER A 120 -34.47 -15.38 7.85
N THR A 121 -34.74 -15.06 6.57
CA THR A 121 -36.01 -15.47 5.93
C THR A 121 -35.74 -16.56 4.88
N GLY A 122 -35.44 -17.78 5.32
CA GLY A 122 -35.25 -18.88 4.37
C GLY A 122 -35.22 -20.30 4.92
N ILE A 123 -35.47 -20.50 6.20
CA ILE A 123 -35.49 -21.89 6.74
C ILE A 123 -36.73 -22.06 7.64
N ASP A 124 -37.90 -21.89 7.08
CA ASP A 124 -39.09 -22.34 7.79
C ASP A 124 -40.20 -22.80 6.83
N THR A 125 -39.89 -23.85 6.04
CA THR A 125 -40.91 -24.67 5.37
C THR A 125 -40.37 -26.07 5.11
N LEU A 126 -40.04 -26.82 6.16
CA LEU A 126 -40.07 -28.27 6.11
C LEU A 126 -41.26 -28.74 6.92
N GLN A 127 -42.41 -28.89 6.24
CA GLN A 127 -43.57 -29.62 6.80
C GLN A 127 -43.23 -31.10 6.96
N PRO A 128 -43.64 -31.74 8.06
CA PRO A 128 -43.46 -33.16 8.24
C PRO A 128 -44.42 -33.94 7.31
N ILE A 129 -43.86 -34.85 6.54
CA ILE A 129 -44.58 -35.81 5.74
C ILE A 129 -45.14 -36.86 6.71
N LYS A 130 -46.46 -37.04 6.65
CA LYS A 130 -47.17 -38.13 7.32
C LYS A 130 -46.85 -39.48 6.66
#